data_aa1afea3c5fa95c1435c624716cdd43c
#
_entry.id   aa1afea3c5fa95c1435c624716cdd43c
#
_cell.length_a   1.000
_cell.length_b   1.000
_cell.length_c   1.000
_cell.angle_alpha   90.00
_cell.angle_beta   90.00
_cell.angle_gamma   90.00
#
_symmetry.space_group_name_H-M   'P 1'
#
loop_
_entity.id
_entity.type
_entity.pdbx_description
1 polymer ?
#
loop_
_entity_poly.entity_id
_entity_poly.type
_entity_poly.pdbx_seq_one_letter_code
_entity_poly.pdbx_strand_id
1 'polypeptide(L)'
;MLKLKRITSVICSALLVLAIVGCSSDNFEPIPLTDDETEILAAMGDDVNVITDDDYSHTIIELQAHPGNYSGQVYQLEGVYTTESINGVDTSFVYRTLVHDGEKTICGLHLKYLEKEIPDGAWIRVTAIIGTEDYDGETCTVMEVVAVEALAEAGQSQLEWDGVGHQH
;
A
#
# COMPACT_ATOMS: atom_id res chain seq x y z
N MET A 1 -11.83 17.23 -38.37
CA MET A 1 -11.21 15.99 -37.86
C MET A 1 -10.62 16.26 -36.49
N LEU A 2 -11.39 16.02 -35.41
CA LEU A 2 -10.91 16.14 -34.05
C LEU A 2 -10.16 14.86 -33.68
N LYS A 3 -8.85 14.96 -33.47
CA LYS A 3 -8.04 13.88 -32.89
C LYS A 3 -8.36 13.80 -31.41
N LEU A 4 -9.17 12.81 -31.06
CA LEU A 4 -9.40 12.42 -29.67
C LEU A 4 -8.09 11.89 -29.09
N LYS A 5 -7.39 12.72 -28.31
CA LYS A 5 -6.27 12.25 -27.50
C LYS A 5 -6.85 11.32 -26.45
N ARG A 6 -6.59 10.02 -26.61
CA ARG A 6 -6.79 9.04 -25.55
C ARG A 6 -5.86 9.43 -24.42
N ILE A 7 -6.44 9.94 -23.36
CA ILE A 7 -5.77 10.02 -22.06
C ILE A 7 -5.71 8.57 -21.57
N THR A 8 -4.63 7.91 -21.90
CA THR A 8 -4.28 6.65 -21.24
C THR A 8 -3.75 7.05 -19.88
N SER A 9 -4.63 7.13 -18.89
CA SER A 9 -4.24 7.09 -17.50
C SER A 9 -3.59 5.73 -17.30
N VAL A 10 -2.30 5.67 -17.43
CA VAL A 10 -1.52 4.53 -16.98
C VAL A 10 -1.48 4.67 -15.47
N ILE A 11 -2.50 4.12 -14.83
CA ILE A 11 -2.40 3.70 -13.44
C ILE A 11 -1.12 2.88 -13.42
N CYS A 12 -0.21 3.15 -12.49
CA CYS A 12 0.94 2.29 -12.18
C CYS A 12 0.39 0.95 -11.64
N SER A 13 -0.38 0.31 -12.48
CA SER A 13 -0.96 -1.01 -12.29
C SER A 13 0.05 -1.98 -12.88
N ALA A 14 1.05 -2.35 -12.04
CA ALA A 14 1.57 -3.69 -12.22
C ALA A 14 0.33 -4.60 -12.18
N LEU A 15 -0.06 -5.11 -13.33
CA LEU A 15 -1.15 -6.08 -13.46
C LEU A 15 -0.70 -7.34 -12.74
N LEU A 16 -1.01 -7.37 -11.44
CA LEU A 16 -0.80 -8.52 -10.59
C LEU A 16 -1.77 -9.60 -11.06
N VAL A 17 -1.31 -10.51 -11.89
CA VAL A 17 -1.99 -11.79 -12.11
C VAL A 17 -1.65 -12.69 -10.91
N LEU A 18 -2.29 -12.41 -9.76
CA LEU A 18 -2.22 -13.34 -8.64
C LEU A 18 -3.03 -14.59 -9.00
N ALA A 19 -2.32 -15.69 -9.19
CA ALA A 19 -2.92 -16.99 -9.00
C ALA A 19 -3.41 -17.03 -7.54
N ILE A 20 -4.74 -17.10 -7.36
CA ILE A 20 -5.37 -17.24 -6.04
C ILE A 20 -4.94 -18.60 -5.51
N VAL A 21 -3.81 -18.64 -4.82
CA VAL A 21 -3.48 -19.73 -3.92
C VAL A 21 -4.35 -19.49 -2.68
N GLY A 22 -5.21 -20.48 -2.40
CA GLY A 22 -6.22 -20.40 -1.36
C GLY A 22 -5.65 -19.92 -0.03
N CYS A 23 -6.45 -19.12 0.69
CA CYS A 23 -6.21 -18.69 2.05
C CYS A 23 -5.91 -19.90 2.94
N SER A 24 -4.63 -20.22 3.08
CA SER A 24 -4.15 -20.87 4.28
C SER A 24 -4.04 -19.75 5.30
N SER A 25 -4.84 -19.80 6.34
CA SER A 25 -4.58 -19.05 7.57
C SER A 25 -3.34 -19.69 8.21
N ASP A 26 -2.20 -19.46 7.62
CA ASP A 26 -0.94 -19.77 8.26
C ASP A 26 -0.87 -18.84 9.48
N ASN A 27 -0.80 -19.46 10.67
CA ASN A 27 -0.60 -18.73 11.92
C ASN A 27 0.81 -18.13 11.84
N PHE A 28 0.93 -16.91 11.34
CA PHE A 28 2.17 -16.17 11.41
C PHE A 28 2.46 -15.83 12.86
N GLU A 29 3.69 -16.04 13.27
CA GLU A 29 4.15 -15.54 14.55
C GLU A 29 4.22 -13.99 14.44
N PRO A 30 3.63 -13.25 15.38
CA PRO A 30 3.67 -11.80 15.33
C PRO A 30 5.11 -11.27 15.33
N ILE A 31 5.39 -10.29 14.51
CA ILE A 31 6.68 -9.60 14.49
C ILE A 31 6.45 -8.22 15.10
N PRO A 32 6.85 -8.01 16.38
CA PRO A 32 6.61 -6.75 17.06
C PRO A 32 7.52 -5.63 16.54
N LEU A 33 7.15 -4.39 16.90
CA LEU A 33 8.04 -3.25 16.74
C LEU A 33 9.34 -3.46 17.54
N THR A 34 10.43 -2.95 17.00
CA THR A 34 11.69 -2.82 17.76
C THR A 34 11.60 -1.65 18.74
N ASP A 35 12.55 -1.60 19.67
CA ASP A 35 12.63 -0.48 20.62
C ASP A 35 12.86 0.85 19.90
N ASP A 36 13.70 0.87 18.86
CA ASP A 36 13.98 2.05 18.03
C ASP A 36 12.74 2.51 17.26
N GLU A 37 12.00 1.61 16.64
CA GLU A 37 10.75 1.93 15.94
C GLU A 37 9.69 2.49 16.91
N THR A 38 9.62 1.93 18.11
CA THR A 38 8.71 2.40 19.16
C THR A 38 9.06 3.83 19.61
N GLU A 39 10.36 4.13 19.77
CA GLU A 39 10.82 5.47 20.12
C GLU A 39 10.54 6.49 19.01
N ILE A 40 10.78 6.10 17.75
CA ILE A 40 10.49 6.95 16.58
C ILE A 40 8.99 7.27 16.51
N LEU A 41 8.11 6.27 16.63
CA LEU A 41 6.66 6.48 16.61
C LEU A 41 6.19 7.37 17.76
N ALA A 42 6.76 7.20 18.96
CA ALA A 42 6.45 8.05 20.10
C ALA A 42 6.87 9.52 19.86
N ALA A 43 7.97 9.74 19.15
CA ALA A 43 8.44 11.07 18.79
C ALA A 43 7.58 11.74 17.71
N MET A 44 6.95 10.96 16.83
CA MET A 44 6.04 11.46 15.79
C MET A 44 4.69 11.92 16.36
N GLY A 45 4.24 11.30 17.44
CA GLY A 45 3.02 11.69 18.15
C GLY A 45 1.78 11.74 17.24
N ASP A 46 1.06 12.87 17.27
CA ASP A 46 -0.19 13.09 16.51
C ASP A 46 0.03 13.44 15.03
N ASP A 47 1.27 13.53 14.56
CA ASP A 47 1.59 13.88 13.16
C ASP A 47 1.40 12.70 12.19
N VAL A 48 0.94 11.54 12.67
CA VAL A 48 0.70 10.35 11.86
C VAL A 48 -0.74 10.32 11.35
N ASN A 49 -0.92 10.32 10.03
CA ASN A 49 -2.22 10.15 9.38
C ASN A 49 -2.59 8.66 9.34
N VAL A 50 -3.53 8.23 10.16
CA VAL A 50 -3.98 6.83 10.18
C VAL A 50 -5.06 6.61 9.14
N ILE A 51 -4.80 5.69 8.20
CA ILE A 51 -5.75 5.27 7.17
C ILE A 51 -6.62 4.15 7.74
N THR A 52 -7.91 4.44 7.93
CA THR A 52 -8.90 3.48 8.41
C THR A 52 -9.49 2.65 7.28
N ASP A 53 -10.26 1.61 7.61
CA ASP A 53 -10.95 0.79 6.61
C ASP A 53 -11.90 1.62 5.73
N ASP A 54 -12.58 2.60 6.32
CA ASP A 54 -13.54 3.47 5.62
C ASP A 54 -12.85 4.43 4.63
N ASP A 55 -11.62 4.86 4.95
CA ASP A 55 -10.87 5.84 4.14
C ASP A 55 -9.85 5.18 3.20
N TYR A 56 -9.65 3.88 3.31
CA TYR A 56 -8.55 3.18 2.64
C TYR A 56 -8.53 3.40 1.13
N SER A 57 -9.62 3.08 0.47
CA SER A 57 -9.69 3.17 -1.00
C SER A 57 -9.48 4.58 -1.49
N HIS A 58 -10.17 5.55 -0.87
CA HIS A 58 -10.08 6.96 -1.22
C HIS A 58 -8.65 7.48 -1.03
N THR A 59 -8.06 7.26 0.15
CA THR A 59 -6.71 7.77 0.46
C THR A 59 -5.64 7.14 -0.42
N ILE A 60 -5.66 5.82 -0.64
CA ILE A 60 -4.65 5.17 -1.49
C ILE A 60 -4.76 5.65 -2.94
N ILE A 61 -5.97 5.79 -3.47
CA ILE A 61 -6.19 6.30 -4.83
C ILE A 61 -5.67 7.75 -4.96
N GLU A 62 -5.95 8.61 -3.99
CA GLU A 62 -5.46 9.99 -3.96
C GLU A 62 -3.91 10.05 -3.90
N LEU A 63 -3.30 9.24 -3.05
CA LEU A 63 -1.84 9.16 -2.95
C LEU A 63 -1.20 8.72 -4.28
N GLN A 64 -1.84 7.80 -5.00
CA GLN A 64 -1.36 7.31 -6.28
C GLN A 64 -1.64 8.29 -7.43
N ALA A 65 -2.79 8.97 -7.42
CA ALA A 65 -3.19 9.90 -8.47
C ALA A 65 -2.37 11.20 -8.45
N HIS A 66 -1.89 11.58 -7.27
CA HIS A 66 -1.19 12.85 -7.04
C HIS A 66 0.16 12.66 -6.35
N PRO A 67 1.11 11.90 -6.96
CA PRO A 67 2.44 11.71 -6.41
C PRO A 67 3.09 13.09 -6.14
N GLY A 68 3.68 13.24 -4.98
CA GLY A 68 4.33 14.48 -4.59
C GLY A 68 3.47 15.46 -3.79
N ASN A 69 2.13 15.46 -3.91
CA ASN A 69 1.28 16.34 -3.09
C ASN A 69 1.36 15.99 -1.59
N TYR A 70 1.67 14.74 -1.30
CA TYR A 70 1.72 14.18 0.07
C TYR A 70 3.15 13.88 0.52
N SER A 71 4.15 14.21 -0.30
CA SER A 71 5.56 13.94 0.00
C SER A 71 5.99 14.56 1.33
N GLY A 72 6.65 13.76 2.15
CA GLY A 72 7.09 14.12 3.49
C GLY A 72 6.03 13.95 4.59
N GLN A 73 4.78 13.68 4.25
CA GLN A 73 3.75 13.38 5.25
C GLN A 73 3.88 11.94 5.74
N VAL A 74 3.51 11.71 6.99
CA VAL A 74 3.57 10.38 7.61
C VAL A 74 2.19 9.74 7.57
N TYR A 75 2.14 8.51 7.08
CA TYR A 75 0.92 7.69 7.05
C TYR A 75 1.13 6.36 7.74
N GLN A 76 0.07 5.87 8.38
CA GLN A 76 0.00 4.53 8.92
C GLN A 76 -1.18 3.80 8.29
N LEU A 77 -0.96 2.57 7.83
CA LEU A 77 -2.01 1.73 7.28
C LEU A 77 -1.79 0.26 7.61
N GLU A 78 -2.85 -0.52 7.50
CA GLU A 78 -2.81 -1.97 7.60
C GLU A 78 -3.18 -2.63 6.27
N GLY A 79 -2.57 -3.79 6.01
CA GLY A 79 -2.88 -4.56 4.82
C GLY A 79 -2.08 -5.85 4.74
N VAL A 80 -2.25 -6.54 3.64
CA VAL A 80 -1.50 -7.77 3.33
C VAL A 80 -0.14 -7.38 2.76
N TYR A 81 0.92 -7.97 3.30
CA TYR A 81 2.27 -7.85 2.76
C TYR A 81 2.50 -8.83 1.63
N THR A 82 3.20 -8.40 0.59
CA THR A 82 3.70 -9.28 -0.46
C THR A 82 5.00 -8.75 -1.07
N THR A 83 5.78 -9.65 -1.65
CA THR A 83 6.98 -9.32 -2.41
C THR A 83 6.80 -9.81 -3.85
N GLU A 84 7.13 -8.96 -4.81
CA GLU A 84 7.09 -9.27 -6.22
C GLU A 84 8.40 -8.94 -6.91
N SER A 85 8.78 -9.76 -7.88
CA SER A 85 9.95 -9.46 -8.70
C SER A 85 9.54 -8.60 -9.89
N ILE A 86 9.88 -7.32 -9.84
CA ILE A 86 9.63 -6.36 -10.92
C ILE A 86 10.96 -6.06 -11.62
N ASN A 87 11.06 -6.42 -12.90
CA ASN A 87 12.30 -6.27 -13.69
C ASN A 87 13.53 -6.92 -13.04
N GLY A 88 13.33 -8.02 -12.28
CA GLY A 88 14.40 -8.74 -11.58
C GLY A 88 14.83 -8.11 -10.26
N VAL A 89 14.08 -7.13 -9.75
CA VAL A 89 14.25 -6.53 -8.42
C VAL A 89 13.05 -6.91 -7.56
N ASP A 90 13.34 -7.51 -6.41
CA ASP A 90 12.29 -7.84 -5.43
C ASP A 90 11.76 -6.55 -4.79
N THR A 91 10.46 -6.36 -4.94
CA THR A 91 9.75 -5.16 -4.53
C THR A 91 8.66 -5.53 -3.54
N SER A 92 8.65 -4.88 -2.40
CA SER A 92 7.70 -5.12 -1.31
C SER A 92 6.49 -4.21 -1.42
N PHE A 93 5.31 -4.75 -1.11
CA PHE A 93 4.03 -4.02 -1.15
C PHE A 93 3.20 -4.28 0.10
N VAL A 94 2.37 -3.29 0.43
CA VAL A 94 1.23 -3.47 1.33
C VAL A 94 -0.03 -3.17 0.53
N TYR A 95 -1.02 -4.06 0.60
CA TYR A 95 -2.22 -3.91 -0.22
C TYR A 95 -3.47 -4.45 0.47
N ARG A 96 -4.63 -4.02 -0.04
CA ARG A 96 -5.94 -4.66 0.17
C ARG A 96 -6.65 -4.87 -1.17
N THR A 97 -7.62 -5.75 -1.19
CA THR A 97 -8.46 -5.98 -2.36
C THR A 97 -9.71 -5.12 -2.26
N LEU A 98 -9.93 -4.26 -3.24
CA LEU A 98 -11.18 -3.51 -3.38
C LEU A 98 -12.17 -4.33 -4.19
N VAL A 99 -13.42 -4.35 -3.75
CA VAL A 99 -14.51 -5.08 -4.42
C VAL A 99 -15.55 -4.06 -4.88
N HIS A 100 -15.84 -4.03 -6.18
CA HIS A 100 -16.87 -3.18 -6.78
C HIS A 100 -17.67 -4.00 -7.80
N ASP A 101 -18.98 -4.08 -7.62
CA ASP A 101 -19.88 -4.87 -8.49
C ASP A 101 -19.41 -6.32 -8.72
N GLY A 102 -18.75 -6.91 -7.73
CA GLY A 102 -18.19 -8.27 -7.79
C GLY A 102 -16.84 -8.38 -8.49
N GLU A 103 -16.33 -7.32 -9.07
CA GLU A 103 -14.95 -7.24 -9.56
C GLU A 103 -13.98 -6.92 -8.44
N LYS A 104 -12.79 -7.52 -8.52
CA LYS A 104 -11.74 -7.37 -7.50
C LYS A 104 -10.54 -6.64 -8.09
N THR A 105 -10.09 -5.60 -7.39
CA THR A 105 -8.90 -4.82 -7.75
C THR A 105 -7.96 -4.75 -6.56
N ILE A 106 -6.68 -5.00 -6.79
CA ILE A 106 -5.65 -4.81 -5.78
C ILE A 106 -5.32 -3.32 -5.67
N CYS A 107 -5.34 -2.80 -4.45
CA CYS A 107 -5.04 -1.42 -4.16
C CYS A 107 -4.03 -1.34 -3.02
N GLY A 108 -2.86 -0.78 -3.28
CA GLY A 108 -1.77 -0.74 -2.31
C GLY A 108 -0.62 0.15 -2.72
N LEU A 109 0.43 0.18 -1.91
CA LEU A 109 1.60 1.02 -2.11
C LEU A 109 2.90 0.20 -1.99
N HIS A 110 3.90 0.64 -2.74
CA HIS A 110 5.25 0.10 -2.69
C HIS A 110 5.95 0.53 -1.40
N LEU A 111 6.59 -0.44 -0.72
CA LEU A 111 7.37 -0.22 0.50
C LEU A 111 8.85 -0.14 0.17
N LYS A 112 9.52 0.90 0.66
CA LYS A 112 10.96 1.09 0.54
C LYS A 112 11.63 1.07 1.91
N TYR A 113 12.88 0.66 1.93
CA TYR A 113 13.73 0.62 3.14
C TYR A 113 13.18 -0.32 4.22
N LEU A 114 12.48 -1.38 3.80
CA LEU A 114 12.03 -2.43 4.70
C LEU A 114 13.22 -3.32 5.07
N GLU A 115 13.66 -3.26 6.32
CA GLU A 115 14.81 -4.03 6.83
C GLU A 115 14.38 -5.35 7.49
N LYS A 116 13.09 -5.50 7.85
CA LYS A 116 12.56 -6.72 8.45
C LYS A 116 12.19 -7.75 7.41
N GLU A 117 12.48 -9.01 7.69
CA GLU A 117 11.94 -10.15 6.94
C GLU A 117 10.49 -10.39 7.36
N ILE A 118 9.56 -10.09 6.47
CA ILE A 118 8.12 -10.29 6.66
C ILE A 118 7.67 -11.42 5.74
N PRO A 119 6.96 -12.43 6.23
CA PRO A 119 6.41 -13.48 5.37
C PRO A 119 5.35 -12.94 4.42
N ASP A 120 5.36 -13.40 3.15
CA ASP A 120 4.30 -13.09 2.19
C ASP A 120 2.93 -13.52 2.72
N GLY A 121 1.93 -12.69 2.54
CA GLY A 121 0.58 -12.90 3.04
C GLY A 121 0.38 -12.49 4.51
N ALA A 122 1.41 -12.08 5.23
CA ALA A 122 1.27 -11.57 6.58
C ALA A 122 0.41 -10.29 6.61
N TRP A 123 -0.42 -10.15 7.63
CA TRP A 123 -1.11 -8.90 7.90
C TRP A 123 -0.18 -7.97 8.66
N ILE A 124 0.13 -6.83 8.07
CA ILE A 124 1.06 -5.87 8.65
C ILE A 124 0.38 -4.54 8.97
N ARG A 125 0.93 -3.85 9.95
CA ARG A 125 0.76 -2.42 10.16
C ARG A 125 2.08 -1.74 9.81
N VAL A 126 2.03 -0.80 8.90
CA VAL A 126 3.20 -0.05 8.47
C VAL A 126 2.98 1.44 8.68
N THR A 127 3.99 2.10 9.27
CA THR A 127 4.09 3.56 9.35
C THR A 127 5.25 4.00 8.47
N ALA A 128 5.00 4.95 7.58
CA ALA A 128 5.98 5.36 6.60
C ALA A 128 5.83 6.84 6.23
N ILE A 129 6.90 7.42 5.75
CA ILE A 129 6.91 8.74 5.12
C ILE A 129 6.55 8.54 3.65
N ILE A 130 5.63 9.34 3.13
CA ILE A 130 5.30 9.34 1.70
C ILE A 130 6.44 9.98 0.92
N GLY A 131 6.94 9.24 -0.03
CA GLY A 131 7.95 9.66 -0.99
C GLY A 131 7.47 9.47 -2.42
N THR A 132 8.32 9.81 -3.36
CA THR A 132 8.10 9.59 -4.78
C THR A 132 9.29 8.90 -5.42
N GLU A 133 9.04 8.08 -6.43
CA GLU A 133 10.06 7.45 -7.24
C GLU A 133 9.67 7.50 -8.72
N ASP A 134 10.63 7.74 -9.57
CA ASP A 134 10.42 7.65 -11.01
C ASP A 134 10.60 6.20 -11.46
N TYR A 135 9.53 5.66 -12.03
CA TYR A 135 9.51 4.32 -12.57
C TYR A 135 9.07 4.36 -14.04
N ASP A 136 9.96 3.96 -14.93
CA ASP A 136 9.73 3.92 -16.38
C ASP A 136 9.23 5.24 -16.99
N GLY A 137 9.67 6.37 -16.38
CA GLY A 137 9.31 7.73 -16.81
C GLY A 137 8.01 8.26 -16.21
N GLU A 138 7.42 7.53 -15.28
CA GLU A 138 6.26 7.98 -14.49
C GLU A 138 6.65 8.12 -13.02
N THR A 139 6.18 9.19 -12.38
CA THR A 139 6.38 9.41 -10.96
C THR A 139 5.34 8.63 -10.18
N CYS A 140 5.79 7.72 -9.32
CA CYS A 140 4.95 6.88 -8.48
C CYS A 140 5.09 7.25 -7.01
N THR A 141 4.03 7.07 -6.24
CA THR A 141 4.06 7.20 -4.78
C THR A 141 4.67 5.95 -4.15
N VAL A 142 5.57 6.15 -3.22
CA VAL A 142 6.19 5.09 -2.43
C VAL A 142 6.06 5.40 -0.93
N MET A 143 6.13 4.35 -0.11
CA MET A 143 6.17 4.44 1.35
C MET A 143 7.58 4.15 1.84
N GLU A 144 8.27 5.14 2.34
CA GLU A 144 9.57 4.98 3.00
C GLU A 144 9.32 4.52 4.43
N VAL A 145 9.53 3.22 4.68
CA VAL A 145 9.16 2.56 5.95
C VAL A 145 9.96 3.14 7.11
N VAL A 146 9.23 3.55 8.14
CA VAL A 146 9.77 4.03 9.42
C VAL A 146 9.60 2.95 10.48
N ALA A 147 8.46 2.28 10.49
CA ALA A 147 8.16 1.21 11.41
C ALA A 147 7.20 0.21 10.77
N VAL A 148 7.38 -1.08 11.08
CA VAL A 148 6.50 -2.15 10.61
C VAL A 148 6.38 -3.26 11.65
N GLU A 149 5.17 -3.74 11.82
CA GLU A 149 4.87 -4.93 12.63
C GLU A 149 3.98 -5.90 11.86
N ALA A 150 4.19 -7.20 12.05
CA ALA A 150 3.26 -8.21 11.59
C ALA A 150 2.32 -8.57 12.74
N LEU A 151 1.02 -8.45 12.48
CA LEU A 151 -0.02 -8.62 13.49
C LEU A 151 -0.48 -10.08 13.56
N ALA A 152 -0.81 -10.53 14.78
CA ALA A 152 -1.34 -11.88 15.02
C ALA A 152 -2.72 -12.09 14.39
N GLU A 153 -3.52 -11.04 14.31
CA GLU A 153 -4.87 -11.05 13.79
C GLU A 153 -4.95 -10.19 12.54
N ALA A 154 -5.46 -10.80 11.47
CA ALA A 154 -5.69 -10.07 10.23
C ALA A 154 -6.96 -9.22 10.33
N GLY A 155 -6.90 -8.00 9.79
CA GLY A 155 -8.07 -7.17 9.55
C GLY A 155 -8.82 -7.57 8.28
N GLN A 156 -9.59 -6.65 7.72
CA GLN A 156 -10.34 -6.89 6.48
C GLN A 156 -9.42 -6.77 5.25
N SER A 157 -9.06 -7.90 4.65
CA SER A 157 -8.25 -7.93 3.43
C SER A 157 -9.04 -7.51 2.17
N GLN A 158 -10.38 -7.54 2.22
CA GLN A 158 -11.27 -7.11 1.15
C GLN A 158 -12.19 -6.00 1.67
N LEU A 159 -12.25 -4.90 0.94
CA LEU A 159 -13.08 -3.74 1.26
C LEU A 159 -14.06 -3.49 0.11
N GLU A 160 -15.32 -3.20 0.44
CA GLU A 160 -16.27 -2.72 -0.55
C GLU A 160 -15.87 -1.31 -1.01
N TRP A 161 -15.95 -1.09 -2.32
CA TRP A 161 -15.64 0.20 -2.93
C TRP A 161 -16.81 0.66 -3.80
N ASP A 162 -17.25 1.89 -3.63
CA ASP A 162 -18.39 2.49 -4.33
C ASP A 162 -18.06 2.90 -5.78
N GLY A 163 -16.83 2.72 -6.22
CA GLY A 163 -16.39 3.08 -7.57
C GLY A 163 -16.22 4.58 -7.81
N VAL A 164 -16.43 5.40 -6.80
CA VAL A 164 -16.29 6.87 -6.91
C VAL A 164 -14.84 7.26 -6.63
N GLY A 165 -14.03 7.25 -7.67
CA GLY A 165 -12.84 8.10 -7.69
C GLY A 165 -13.32 9.53 -7.92
N HIS A 166 -13.10 10.44 -6.98
CA HIS A 166 -13.46 11.83 -7.18
C HIS A 166 -12.80 12.39 -8.43
N GLN A 167 -13.62 12.62 -9.46
CA GLN A 167 -13.21 13.44 -10.59
C GLN A 167 -13.23 14.91 -10.09
N HIS A 168 -12.06 15.44 -9.84
CA HIS A 168 -11.84 16.90 -9.72
C HIS A 168 -11.16 17.42 -10.98
#